data_e202f2485443cef329c21a46251e24f3
#
_entry.id   e202f2485443cef329c21a46251e24f3
#
_cell.length_a   1.000
_cell.length_b   1.000
_cell.length_c   1.000
_cell.angle_alpha   90.00
_cell.angle_beta   90.00
_cell.angle_gamma   90.00
#
_symmetry.space_group_name_H-M   'P 1'
#
loop_
_entity.id
_entity.type
_entity.pdbx_description
1 polymer ?
#
loop_
_entity_poly.entity_id
_entity_poly.type
_entity_poly.pdbx_seq_one_letter_code
_entity_poly.pdbx_strand_id
1 'polypeptide(L)'
;SQRFNEHPAADLPEVPLLRLSDGVLFYGRGTVSWKPSSDNTYFVRERNFYSDEGYYFLTDREDIPEMEVEVLSSLKEPSTNRLTAFNSYTLHEKEVYSWASTGRQLYEDYDYATGNTKNYTLSLPGIVPEDSVWLTTVFAARSIGASTYYSVAVNGKARGNATLASISSDNQYYTRATSASISTSWLGTES
;
A
#
# COMPACT_ATOMS: atom_id res chain seq x y z
N SER A 1 -8.28 12.08 -3.65
CA SER A 1 -6.97 12.55 -3.22
C SER A 1 -6.11 12.82 -4.44
N GLN A 2 -5.63 14.06 -4.55
CA GLN A 2 -4.77 14.46 -5.66
C GLN A 2 -3.35 13.95 -5.40
N ARG A 3 -2.75 13.34 -6.41
CA ARG A 3 -1.34 13.03 -6.41
C ARG A 3 -0.54 14.27 -6.76
N PHE A 4 0.68 14.35 -6.24
CA PHE A 4 1.62 15.38 -6.65
C PHE A 4 1.83 15.28 -8.17
N ASN A 5 1.64 16.38 -8.91
CA ASN A 5 1.64 16.52 -10.37
C ASN A 5 0.35 16.10 -11.11
N GLU A 6 -0.71 15.73 -10.44
CA GLU A 6 -2.03 15.64 -11.09
C GLU A 6 -2.68 17.02 -11.12
N HIS A 7 -3.15 17.44 -12.28
CA HIS A 7 -3.97 18.65 -12.36
C HIS A 7 -5.28 18.38 -11.61
N PRO A 8 -5.71 19.30 -10.73
CA PRO A 8 -6.98 19.15 -10.08
C PRO A 8 -8.09 19.05 -11.13
N ALA A 9 -9.02 18.14 -10.91
CA ALA A 9 -10.24 18.12 -11.69
C ALA A 9 -10.94 19.48 -11.53
N ALA A 10 -11.53 19.98 -12.60
CA ALA A 10 -12.28 21.24 -12.55
C ALA A 10 -13.46 21.14 -11.57
N ASP A 11 -13.99 19.93 -11.42
CA ASP A 11 -15.00 19.58 -10.44
C ASP A 11 -14.70 18.20 -9.83
N LEU A 12 -15.24 17.92 -8.65
CA LEU A 12 -15.12 16.62 -8.01
C LEU A 12 -16.11 15.64 -8.64
N PRO A 13 -15.70 14.40 -8.90
CA PRO A 13 -16.62 13.39 -9.37
C PRO A 13 -17.70 13.12 -8.33
N GLU A 14 -18.94 12.98 -8.79
CA GLU A 14 -20.03 12.59 -7.93
C GLU A 14 -19.85 11.17 -7.40
N VAL A 15 -20.41 10.93 -6.23
CA VAL A 15 -20.46 9.62 -5.59
C VAL A 15 -21.92 9.18 -5.51
N PRO A 16 -22.28 7.98 -6.01
CA PRO A 16 -23.63 7.49 -5.94
C PRO A 16 -24.15 7.45 -4.49
N LEU A 17 -25.37 7.91 -4.29
CA LEU A 17 -26.06 7.98 -3.01
C LEU A 17 -27.23 6.99 -2.98
N LEU A 18 -27.44 6.37 -1.83
CA LEU A 18 -28.67 5.67 -1.49
C LEU A 18 -29.40 6.47 -0.40
N ARG A 19 -30.59 6.99 -0.72
CA ARG A 19 -31.43 7.68 0.26
C ARG A 19 -32.14 6.67 1.15
N LEU A 20 -32.04 6.90 2.44
CA LEU A 20 -32.75 6.16 3.49
C LEU A 20 -33.77 7.08 4.13
N SER A 21 -34.70 6.52 4.94
CA SER A 21 -35.69 7.30 5.64
C SER A 21 -35.13 8.30 6.66
N ASP A 22 -33.93 8.03 7.14
CA ASP A 22 -33.25 8.78 8.21
C ASP A 22 -31.86 9.28 7.82
N GLY A 23 -31.46 9.15 6.53
CA GLY A 23 -30.16 9.59 6.11
C GLY A 23 -29.80 9.22 4.67
N VAL A 24 -28.51 9.37 4.36
CA VAL A 24 -27.94 8.98 3.08
C VAL A 24 -26.79 8.00 3.31
N LEU A 25 -26.67 7.01 2.45
CA LEU A 25 -25.59 6.05 2.44
C LEU A 25 -24.80 6.21 1.15
N PHE A 26 -23.48 6.22 1.24
CA PHE A 26 -22.60 6.22 0.09
C PHE A 26 -21.32 5.41 0.37
N TYR A 27 -20.64 4.98 -0.68
CA TYR A 27 -19.39 4.28 -0.55
C TYR A 27 -18.21 5.26 -0.53
N GLY A 28 -17.61 5.43 0.65
CA GLY A 28 -16.42 6.25 0.83
C GLY A 28 -15.13 5.44 0.59
N ARG A 29 -14.31 5.91 -0.34
CA ARG A 29 -12.96 5.35 -0.54
C ARG A 29 -12.01 5.94 0.49
N GLY A 30 -11.23 5.07 1.13
CA GLY A 30 -10.14 5.48 2.00
C GLY A 30 -8.93 6.03 1.24
N THR A 31 -7.89 6.39 1.99
CA THR A 31 -6.62 6.93 1.46
C THR A 31 -5.67 5.86 0.92
N VAL A 32 -6.03 4.59 1.08
CA VAL A 32 -5.29 3.43 0.57
C VAL A 32 -6.08 2.79 -0.56
N SER A 33 -5.40 2.47 -1.63
CA SER A 33 -5.92 1.68 -2.74
C SER A 33 -4.97 0.56 -3.11
N TRP A 34 -5.51 -0.46 -3.75
CA TRP A 34 -4.76 -1.59 -4.28
C TRP A 34 -4.93 -1.64 -5.78
N LYS A 35 -3.83 -1.78 -6.49
CA LYS A 35 -3.83 -1.91 -7.94
C LYS A 35 -3.10 -3.18 -8.33
N PRO A 36 -3.52 -3.86 -9.40
CA PRO A 36 -2.71 -4.92 -9.99
C PRO A 36 -1.32 -4.40 -10.35
N SER A 37 -0.30 -5.24 -10.19
CA SER A 37 1.03 -4.99 -10.76
C SER A 37 0.94 -4.91 -12.29
N SER A 38 1.98 -4.40 -12.94
CA SER A 38 2.00 -4.23 -14.40
C SER A 38 1.82 -5.55 -15.17
N ASP A 39 2.19 -6.67 -14.57
CA ASP A 39 2.04 -8.03 -15.09
C ASP A 39 0.83 -8.79 -14.51
N ASN A 40 -0.01 -8.12 -13.70
CA ASN A 40 -1.17 -8.69 -13.02
C ASN A 40 -0.87 -9.90 -12.11
N THR A 41 0.35 -10.05 -11.63
CA THR A 41 0.74 -11.19 -10.79
C THR A 41 0.47 -10.99 -9.31
N TYR A 42 0.48 -9.73 -8.84
CA TYR A 42 0.20 -9.36 -7.46
C TYR A 42 -0.43 -7.98 -7.37
N PHE A 43 -0.82 -7.57 -6.17
CA PHE A 43 -1.38 -6.25 -5.92
C PHE A 43 -0.36 -5.33 -5.28
N VAL A 44 -0.29 -4.10 -5.79
CA VAL A 44 0.53 -3.01 -5.24
C VAL A 44 -0.35 -2.12 -4.40
N ARG A 45 0.08 -1.89 -3.17
CA ARG A 45 -0.56 -0.95 -2.26
C ARG A 45 -0.13 0.48 -2.61
N GLU A 46 -1.10 1.34 -2.81
CA GLU A 46 -0.88 2.77 -2.98
C GLU A 46 -1.51 3.53 -1.82
N ARG A 47 -0.76 4.38 -1.21
CA ARG A 47 -1.20 5.23 -0.11
C ARG A 47 -1.11 6.71 -0.50
N ASN A 48 -2.03 7.50 0.00
CA ASN A 48 -1.87 8.95 -0.05
C ASN A 48 -0.87 9.37 1.04
N PHE A 49 0.27 9.91 0.63
CA PHE A 49 1.32 10.36 1.55
C PHE A 49 1.02 11.69 2.25
N TYR A 50 -0.05 12.37 1.88
CA TYR A 50 -0.36 13.72 2.39
C TYR A 50 -1.53 13.76 3.35
N SER A 51 -2.31 12.69 3.44
CA SER A 51 -3.46 12.62 4.33
C SER A 51 -3.81 11.18 4.66
N ASP A 52 -4.15 10.93 5.92
CA ASP A 52 -4.70 9.68 6.40
C ASP A 52 -6.22 9.66 6.31
N GLU A 53 -6.84 10.79 5.94
CA GLU A 53 -8.27 10.96 5.84
C GLU A 53 -8.71 11.28 4.42
N GLY A 54 -9.87 10.77 4.02
CA GLY A 54 -10.58 11.13 2.80
C GLY A 54 -11.77 12.03 3.16
N TYR A 55 -11.98 13.08 2.36
CA TYR A 55 -13.06 14.03 2.57
C TYR A 55 -14.07 13.93 1.44
N TYR A 56 -15.35 14.04 1.82
CA TYR A 56 -16.48 14.10 0.91
C TYR A 56 -17.25 15.38 1.19
N PHE A 57 -17.75 16.00 0.14
CA PHE A 57 -18.57 17.20 0.25
C PHE A 57 -20.01 16.83 -0.03
N LEU A 58 -20.89 17.12 0.89
CA LEU A 58 -22.33 17.02 0.70
C LEU A 58 -22.86 18.40 0.33
N THR A 59 -23.60 18.48 -0.77
CA THR A 59 -24.23 19.71 -1.24
C THR A 59 -25.71 19.44 -1.49
N ASP A 60 -26.53 20.43 -1.24
CA ASP A 60 -27.95 20.43 -1.54
C ASP A 60 -28.18 21.38 -2.73
N ARG A 61 -28.30 20.81 -3.92
CA ARG A 61 -28.47 21.56 -5.17
C ARG A 61 -29.60 20.94 -5.99
N GLU A 62 -30.54 21.77 -6.38
CA GLU A 62 -31.70 21.36 -7.18
C GLU A 62 -31.39 21.24 -8.69
N ASP A 63 -30.31 21.86 -9.14
CA ASP A 63 -29.95 21.98 -10.58
C ASP A 63 -29.06 20.83 -11.09
N ILE A 64 -28.61 19.94 -10.21
CA ILE A 64 -27.78 18.79 -10.58
C ILE A 64 -28.54 17.50 -10.29
N PRO A 65 -28.74 16.60 -11.29
CA PRO A 65 -29.35 15.31 -11.04
C PRO A 65 -28.47 14.50 -10.08
N GLU A 66 -29.07 13.89 -9.08
CA GLU A 66 -28.40 13.02 -8.14
C GLU A 66 -27.96 11.72 -8.81
N MET A 67 -26.71 11.30 -8.56
CA MET A 67 -26.24 9.99 -8.98
C MET A 67 -26.73 8.93 -7.99
N GLU A 68 -27.69 8.12 -8.43
CA GLU A 68 -28.27 7.07 -7.62
C GLU A 68 -27.43 5.78 -7.67
N VAL A 69 -27.54 4.99 -6.61
CA VAL A 69 -26.96 3.64 -6.59
C VAL A 69 -27.79 2.72 -7.48
N GLU A 70 -27.10 2.00 -8.38
CA GLU A 70 -27.75 0.98 -9.20
C GLU A 70 -28.23 -0.18 -8.31
N VAL A 71 -29.52 -0.50 -8.42
CA VAL A 71 -30.13 -1.62 -7.71
C VAL A 71 -30.11 -2.86 -8.59
N LEU A 72 -29.25 -3.82 -8.27
CA LEU A 72 -29.20 -5.11 -8.94
C LEU A 72 -30.15 -6.11 -8.26
N SER A 73 -30.97 -6.77 -9.06
CA SER A 73 -31.78 -7.89 -8.57
C SER A 73 -30.88 -9.04 -8.12
N SER A 74 -31.28 -9.74 -7.07
CA SER A 74 -30.64 -11.00 -6.71
C SER A 74 -30.67 -11.99 -7.86
N LEU A 75 -29.57 -12.68 -8.08
CA LEU A 75 -29.54 -13.76 -9.07
C LEU A 75 -30.54 -14.85 -8.69
N LYS A 76 -31.45 -15.17 -9.60
CA LYS A 76 -32.47 -16.23 -9.40
C LYS A 76 -31.89 -17.64 -9.56
N GLU A 77 -30.84 -17.74 -10.36
CA GLU A 77 -30.19 -19.01 -10.64
C GLU A 77 -29.08 -19.27 -9.61
N PRO A 78 -28.91 -20.51 -9.17
CA PRO A 78 -27.80 -20.86 -8.28
C PRO A 78 -26.47 -20.59 -8.97
N SER A 79 -25.52 -20.06 -8.24
CA SER A 79 -24.15 -19.82 -8.76
C SER A 79 -23.53 -21.15 -9.21
N THR A 80 -23.08 -21.20 -10.45
CA THR A 80 -22.33 -22.34 -11.00
C THR A 80 -20.87 -22.33 -10.55
N ASN A 81 -20.37 -21.18 -10.13
CA ASN A 81 -19.00 -20.99 -9.67
C ASN A 81 -19.00 -20.58 -8.19
N ARG A 82 -18.32 -21.36 -7.38
CA ARG A 82 -18.09 -21.06 -5.98
C ARG A 82 -16.63 -20.69 -5.77
N LEU A 83 -16.38 -19.44 -5.41
CA LEU A 83 -15.04 -19.03 -4.99
C LEU A 83 -14.83 -19.46 -3.55
N THR A 84 -13.75 -20.19 -3.32
CA THR A 84 -13.35 -20.67 -1.98
C THR A 84 -12.07 -20.02 -1.47
N ALA A 85 -11.41 -19.22 -2.31
CA ALA A 85 -10.20 -18.49 -1.98
C ALA A 85 -10.29 -17.04 -2.47
N PHE A 86 -9.60 -16.17 -1.80
CA PHE A 86 -9.51 -14.74 -2.14
C PHE A 86 -8.12 -14.20 -1.78
N ASN A 87 -7.71 -13.13 -2.45
CA ASN A 87 -6.46 -12.45 -2.14
C ASN A 87 -6.59 -11.73 -0.80
N SER A 88 -5.70 -12.04 0.12
CA SER A 88 -5.58 -11.38 1.41
C SER A 88 -4.20 -10.77 1.56
N TYR A 89 -4.02 -9.91 2.54
CA TYR A 89 -2.73 -9.30 2.83
C TYR A 89 -2.52 -9.11 4.33
N THR A 90 -1.26 -9.02 4.71
CA THR A 90 -0.82 -8.51 6.00
C THR A 90 0.20 -7.41 5.77
N LEU A 91 0.22 -6.44 6.65
CA LEU A 91 1.07 -5.26 6.54
C LEU A 91 1.80 -5.03 7.86
N HIS A 92 3.10 -4.83 7.76
CA HIS A 92 3.90 -4.24 8.83
C HIS A 92 4.44 -2.89 8.35
N GLU A 93 3.90 -1.82 8.89
CA GLU A 93 4.30 -0.45 8.58
C GLU A 93 4.25 0.37 9.87
N LYS A 94 5.42 0.81 10.33
CA LYS A 94 5.55 1.73 11.45
C LYS A 94 6.17 3.03 10.95
N GLU A 95 5.42 4.09 11.07
CA GLU A 95 5.80 5.41 10.59
C GLU A 95 6.28 6.29 11.74
N VAL A 96 7.50 6.10 12.16
CA VAL A 96 8.08 6.78 13.33
C VAL A 96 9.25 7.68 12.98
N TYR A 97 10.00 7.38 11.94
CA TYR A 97 11.26 8.05 11.64
C TYR A 97 11.26 8.71 10.25
N SER A 98 11.68 9.96 10.20
CA SER A 98 11.94 10.71 8.96
C SER A 98 13.39 11.17 8.91
N TRP A 99 14.06 10.91 7.81
CA TRP A 99 15.45 11.32 7.60
C TRP A 99 15.67 12.84 7.56
N ALA A 100 14.63 13.61 7.26
CA ALA A 100 14.74 15.04 7.04
C ALA A 100 13.77 15.88 7.90
N SER A 101 13.14 15.29 8.91
CA SER A 101 12.06 15.92 9.70
C SER A 101 10.88 16.44 8.87
N THR A 102 10.93 16.22 7.57
CA THR A 102 9.88 16.49 6.59
C THR A 102 9.91 15.36 5.59
N GLY A 103 8.81 15.02 5.01
CA GLY A 103 8.81 14.02 3.97
C GLY A 103 7.52 13.24 3.90
N ARG A 104 7.35 12.58 2.79
CA ARG A 104 6.16 11.81 2.46
C ARG A 104 6.21 10.39 3.01
N GLN A 105 7.41 9.90 3.30
CA GLN A 105 7.61 8.53 3.70
C GLN A 105 8.35 8.49 5.02
N LEU A 106 7.73 7.84 5.96
CA LEU A 106 8.29 7.53 7.26
C LEU A 106 8.69 6.06 7.30
N TYR A 107 9.59 5.73 8.18
CA TYR A 107 10.13 4.39 8.33
C TYR A 107 10.07 3.95 9.79
N GLU A 108 10.14 2.66 10.00
CA GLU A 108 10.43 2.11 11.32
C GLU A 108 11.90 2.38 11.63
N ASP A 109 12.16 2.94 12.80
CA ASP A 109 13.52 3.17 13.27
C ASP A 109 14.15 1.88 13.80
N TYR A 110 15.40 1.62 13.43
CA TYR A 110 16.18 0.52 13.93
C TYR A 110 17.68 0.81 13.78
N ASP A 111 18.42 0.63 14.85
CA ASP A 111 19.88 0.79 14.87
C ASP A 111 20.58 -0.50 14.45
N TYR A 112 20.92 -0.58 13.16
CA TYR A 112 21.66 -1.70 12.60
C TYR A 112 23.15 -1.73 12.99
N ALA A 113 23.69 -0.71 13.67
CA ALA A 113 25.02 -0.74 14.25
C ALA A 113 25.09 -1.62 15.49
N THR A 114 23.97 -1.75 16.23
CA THR A 114 23.88 -2.61 17.41
C THR A 114 23.40 -4.02 17.08
N GLY A 115 22.75 -4.22 15.94
CA GLY A 115 22.29 -5.54 15.49
C GLY A 115 22.03 -5.53 14.00
N ASN A 116 22.74 -6.36 13.26
CA ASN A 116 22.66 -6.40 11.81
C ASN A 116 21.45 -7.16 11.25
N THR A 117 20.59 -7.70 12.11
CA THR A 117 19.42 -8.48 11.72
C THR A 117 18.22 -8.07 12.54
N LYS A 118 17.10 -7.84 11.87
CA LYS A 118 15.80 -7.63 12.51
C LYS A 118 14.82 -8.69 12.04
N ASN A 119 14.15 -9.31 13.00
CA ASN A 119 13.16 -10.35 12.73
C ASN A 119 11.76 -9.79 12.88
N TYR A 120 10.88 -10.23 11.98
CA TYR A 120 9.46 -9.93 11.99
C TYR A 120 8.66 -11.23 11.96
N THR A 121 7.57 -11.26 12.69
CA THR A 121 6.60 -12.36 12.61
C THR A 121 5.34 -11.83 11.96
N LEU A 122 4.98 -12.38 10.83
CA LEU A 122 3.76 -12.06 10.09
C LEU A 122 2.82 -13.25 10.11
N SER A 123 1.55 -13.01 10.40
CA SER A 123 0.52 -14.04 10.38
C SER A 123 -0.18 -14.05 9.03
N LEU A 124 -0.26 -15.23 8.42
CA LEU A 124 -0.92 -15.48 7.13
C LEU A 124 -1.99 -16.57 7.30
N PRO A 125 -3.11 -16.28 8.00
CA PRO A 125 -4.13 -17.28 8.25
C PRO A 125 -4.83 -17.70 6.96
N GLY A 126 -5.07 -18.99 6.82
CA GLY A 126 -5.81 -19.54 5.67
C GLY A 126 -5.03 -19.55 4.36
N ILE A 127 -3.71 -19.56 4.44
CA ILE A 127 -2.84 -19.63 3.26
C ILE A 127 -3.15 -20.91 2.44
N VAL A 128 -3.23 -20.74 1.13
CA VAL A 128 -3.39 -21.85 0.19
C VAL A 128 -2.00 -22.37 -0.16
N PRO A 129 -1.68 -23.65 0.14
CA PRO A 129 -0.31 -24.17 0.00
C PRO A 129 0.24 -24.09 -1.42
N GLU A 130 -0.60 -24.28 -2.42
CA GLU A 130 -0.23 -24.31 -3.84
C GLU A 130 -0.15 -22.93 -4.48
N ASP A 131 -0.66 -21.90 -3.79
CA ASP A 131 -0.65 -20.53 -4.30
C ASP A 131 0.60 -19.77 -3.90
N SER A 132 0.90 -18.71 -4.64
CA SER A 132 2.04 -17.85 -4.39
C SER A 132 1.76 -16.85 -3.27
N VAL A 133 2.69 -16.76 -2.36
CA VAL A 133 2.79 -15.67 -1.38
C VAL A 133 3.76 -14.63 -1.91
N TRP A 134 3.35 -13.37 -1.89
CA TRP A 134 4.15 -12.25 -2.34
C TRP A 134 4.58 -11.39 -1.15
N LEU A 135 5.85 -11.05 -1.11
CA LEU A 135 6.42 -10.13 -0.12
C LEU A 135 7.04 -8.96 -0.83
N THR A 136 6.65 -7.76 -0.45
CA THR A 136 7.36 -6.53 -0.83
C THR A 136 7.90 -5.89 0.43
N THR A 137 9.19 -5.57 0.42
CA THR A 137 9.88 -4.84 1.48
C THR A 137 10.44 -3.55 0.93
N VAL A 138 10.37 -2.48 1.72
CA VAL A 138 11.00 -1.20 1.42
C VAL A 138 11.94 -0.86 2.56
N PHE A 139 13.16 -0.56 2.23
CA PHE A 139 14.22 -0.25 3.17
C PHE A 139 14.90 1.05 2.77
N ALA A 140 15.25 1.88 3.74
CA ALA A 140 16.02 3.09 3.52
C ALA A 140 17.26 3.11 4.42
N ALA A 141 18.36 3.59 3.89
CA ALA A 141 19.56 3.78 4.67
C ALA A 141 20.33 5.01 4.19
N ARG A 142 21.14 5.55 5.09
CA ARG A 142 22.09 6.59 4.79
C ARG A 142 23.50 5.99 4.82
N SER A 143 24.19 6.05 3.70
CA SER A 143 25.57 5.67 3.58
C SER A 143 26.34 6.76 2.82
N ILE A 144 27.51 7.12 3.29
CA ILE A 144 28.40 8.12 2.67
C ILE A 144 29.66 7.40 2.19
N GLY A 145 30.06 7.66 0.95
CA GLY A 145 31.29 7.14 0.36
C GLY A 145 31.19 5.74 -0.25
N ALA A 146 30.36 4.85 0.29
CA ALA A 146 30.14 3.51 -0.25
C ALA A 146 28.67 3.12 -0.22
N SER A 147 28.24 2.33 -1.20
CA SER A 147 26.93 1.72 -1.19
C SER A 147 26.82 0.66 -0.11
N THR A 148 25.63 0.48 0.42
CA THR A 148 25.28 -0.60 1.35
C THR A 148 24.21 -1.50 0.74
N TYR A 149 23.86 -2.58 1.42
CA TYR A 149 22.82 -3.48 0.94
C TYR A 149 22.03 -4.07 2.11
N TYR A 150 20.85 -4.53 1.82
CA TYR A 150 20.09 -5.37 2.73
C TYR A 150 19.65 -6.66 2.03
N SER A 151 19.43 -7.68 2.81
CA SER A 151 18.93 -8.97 2.34
C SER A 151 17.69 -9.38 3.13
N VAL A 152 16.83 -10.14 2.47
CA VAL A 152 15.59 -10.66 3.05
C VAL A 152 15.64 -12.19 3.04
N ALA A 153 15.30 -12.79 4.16
CA ALA A 153 15.06 -14.21 4.29
C ALA A 153 13.68 -14.45 4.89
N VAL A 154 13.02 -15.50 4.47
CA VAL A 154 11.73 -15.96 5.02
C VAL A 154 11.90 -17.39 5.49
N ASN A 155 11.59 -17.64 6.75
CA ASN A 155 11.73 -18.96 7.39
C ASN A 155 13.11 -19.61 7.13
N GLY A 156 14.16 -18.78 7.24
CA GLY A 156 15.55 -19.21 7.03
C GLY A 156 16.00 -19.33 5.57
N LYS A 157 15.10 -19.19 4.59
CA LYS A 157 15.42 -19.22 3.15
C LYS A 157 15.68 -17.81 2.63
N ALA A 158 16.82 -17.57 1.99
CA ALA A 158 17.12 -16.30 1.34
C ALA A 158 16.12 -16.03 0.21
N ARG A 159 15.59 -14.79 0.17
CA ARG A 159 14.57 -14.37 -0.80
C ARG A 159 15.00 -13.21 -1.70
N GLY A 160 16.05 -12.54 -1.36
CA GLY A 160 16.59 -11.47 -2.18
C GLY A 160 17.52 -10.54 -1.43
N ASN A 161 18.17 -9.68 -2.19
CA ASN A 161 18.95 -8.57 -1.68
C ASN A 161 18.76 -7.34 -2.58
N ALA A 162 18.99 -6.16 -2.02
CA ALA A 162 18.98 -4.92 -2.78
C ALA A 162 20.08 -3.99 -2.29
N THR A 163 20.67 -3.28 -3.21
CA THR A 163 21.71 -2.29 -2.94
C THR A 163 21.09 -0.91 -2.72
N LEU A 164 21.56 -0.23 -1.71
CA LEU A 164 21.26 1.16 -1.40
C LEU A 164 22.48 2.00 -1.78
N ALA A 165 22.29 2.88 -2.75
CA ALA A 165 23.38 3.74 -3.22
C ALA A 165 23.86 4.67 -2.11
N SER A 166 25.14 4.99 -2.09
CA SER A 166 25.69 6.03 -1.22
C SER A 166 25.20 7.41 -1.66
N ILE A 167 25.14 8.32 -0.72
CA ILE A 167 24.91 9.73 -0.98
C ILE A 167 26.23 10.51 -0.84
N SER A 168 26.32 11.67 -1.49
CA SER A 168 27.42 12.59 -1.32
C SER A 168 27.37 13.22 0.07
N SER A 169 28.53 13.44 0.71
CA SER A 169 28.65 14.20 1.94
C SER A 169 28.14 15.63 1.81
N ASP A 170 28.24 16.19 0.61
CA ASP A 170 27.83 17.56 0.31
C ASP A 170 26.34 17.72 0.07
N ASN A 171 25.61 16.60 -0.04
CA ASN A 171 24.18 16.60 -0.26
C ASN A 171 23.40 16.77 1.05
N GLN A 172 23.51 17.95 1.65
CA GLN A 172 22.95 18.20 2.98
C GLN A 172 21.46 18.49 2.98
N TYR A 173 20.89 18.90 1.85
CA TYR A 173 19.55 19.50 1.86
C TYR A 173 18.45 18.66 1.23
N TYR A 174 18.74 17.86 0.21
CA TYR A 174 17.71 17.20 -0.59
C TYR A 174 17.66 15.69 -0.47
N THR A 175 18.81 15.04 -0.36
CA THR A 175 18.87 13.59 -0.25
C THR A 175 19.51 13.19 1.07
N ARG A 176 18.70 12.75 2.00
CA ARG A 176 19.17 12.33 3.34
C ARG A 176 19.44 10.84 3.42
N ALA A 177 18.76 10.07 2.60
CA ALA A 177 18.90 8.62 2.51
C ALA A 177 18.53 8.14 1.12
N THR A 178 18.91 6.94 0.78
CA THR A 178 18.41 6.22 -0.40
C THR A 178 17.52 5.08 0.05
N SER A 179 16.56 4.71 -0.79
CA SER A 179 15.67 3.58 -0.54
C SER A 179 15.74 2.57 -1.66
N ALA A 180 15.49 1.32 -1.33
CA ALA A 180 15.34 0.24 -2.27
C ALA A 180 14.19 -0.68 -1.83
N SER A 181 13.63 -1.40 -2.78
CA SER A 181 12.59 -2.40 -2.54
C SER A 181 13.02 -3.77 -3.04
N ILE A 182 12.55 -4.81 -2.35
CA ILE A 182 12.62 -6.18 -2.82
C ILE A 182 11.20 -6.69 -2.91
N SER A 183 10.82 -7.18 -4.09
CA SER A 183 9.59 -7.95 -4.28
C SER A 183 9.97 -9.38 -4.64
N THR A 184 9.42 -10.34 -3.93
CA THR A 184 9.74 -11.77 -4.07
C THR A 184 8.50 -12.60 -3.80
N SER A 185 8.50 -13.83 -4.29
CA SER A 185 7.39 -14.76 -4.05
C SER A 185 7.90 -16.17 -3.76
N TRP A 186 7.02 -16.96 -3.16
CA TRP A 186 7.23 -18.39 -2.90
C TRP A 186 5.88 -19.10 -2.76
N LEU A 187 5.88 -20.41 -2.77
CA LEU A 187 4.65 -21.17 -2.55
C LEU A 187 4.23 -21.17 -1.09
N GLY A 188 2.93 -21.18 -0.83
CA GLY A 188 2.35 -21.22 0.52
C GLY A 188 2.87 -22.37 1.38
N THR A 189 3.26 -23.50 0.80
CA THR A 189 3.92 -24.62 1.49
C THR A 189 5.25 -24.25 2.17
N GLU A 190 5.86 -23.13 1.81
CA GLU A 190 7.13 -22.64 2.36
C GLU A 190 6.96 -21.53 3.40
N SER A 191 5.72 -21.23 3.78
CA SER A 191 5.35 -20.14 4.69
C SER A 191 5.30 -20.56 6.15
#